data_1ed13ab18f9cbef4e3aaa445db866f5d
#
_entry.id   1ed13ab18f9cbef4e3aaa445db866f5d
#
_cell.length_a   1.000
_cell.length_b   1.000
_cell.length_c   1.000
_cell.angle_alpha   90.00
_cell.angle_beta   90.00
_cell.angle_gamma   90.00
#
_symmetry.space_group_name_H-M   'P 1'
#
loop_
_entity.id
_entity.type
_entity.pdbx_description
1 polymer ?
#
loop_
_entity_poly.entity_id
_entity_poly.type
_entity_poly.pdbx_seq_one_letter_code
_entity_poly.pdbx_strand_id
1 'polypeptide(L)'
;AQTCLSDDWQHARYLAAKITTESNFYAGLKMPGNYLDSLSKNTRASIRRSNKLIEDKFGPIYVAIAQQSEHHDLFNKIAELHILKWGTSEYGSGFTNPRFVEFHAQLLGINNQEYSNKAKLLTLTAGDFILGYLYILISNKQILFYLSAINYVDLGNKCKPGLTMHFHAIEHFKNLGYDNYDFLAGPARYKEQMSNNSYPVYHVSMYKNTSRNRLLTKLKLLLGR
;
A
#
# COMPACT_ATOMS: atom_id res chain seq x y z
N ALA A 1 -23.03 -8.81 -10.23
CA ALA A 1 -23.46 -7.56 -10.86
C ALA A 1 -22.90 -7.53 -12.29
N GLN A 2 -23.71 -8.03 -13.24
CA GLN A 2 -23.55 -7.75 -14.67
C GLN A 2 -23.98 -6.31 -14.86
N THR A 3 -23.08 -5.40 -15.08
CA THR A 3 -23.42 -4.03 -15.45
C THR A 3 -22.75 -3.69 -16.76
N CYS A 4 -23.60 -3.59 -17.78
CA CYS A 4 -23.50 -2.68 -18.92
C CYS A 4 -22.10 -2.34 -19.42
N LEU A 5 -21.57 -3.22 -20.20
CA LEU A 5 -20.85 -2.80 -21.37
C LEU A 5 -21.90 -2.84 -22.50
N SER A 6 -22.14 -1.70 -23.13
CA SER A 6 -23.18 -1.51 -24.16
C SER A 6 -23.16 -2.56 -25.26
N ASP A 7 -24.29 -2.82 -25.93
CA ASP A 7 -24.48 -3.78 -27.03
C ASP A 7 -23.61 -3.55 -28.28
N ASP A 8 -22.72 -2.59 -28.26
CA ASP A 8 -21.76 -2.23 -29.32
C ASP A 8 -20.49 -3.10 -29.40
N TRP A 9 -20.50 -4.28 -28.80
CA TRP A 9 -19.35 -5.19 -28.81
C TRP A 9 -18.87 -5.63 -30.20
N GLN A 10 -19.72 -5.59 -31.18
CA GLN A 10 -19.37 -6.03 -32.54
C GLN A 10 -18.33 -5.12 -33.21
N HIS A 11 -18.27 -3.86 -32.81
CA HIS A 11 -17.32 -2.86 -33.32
C HIS A 11 -16.19 -2.52 -32.35
N ALA A 12 -16.21 -3.10 -31.13
CA ALA A 12 -15.17 -2.83 -30.15
C ALA A 12 -13.81 -3.38 -30.61
N ARG A 13 -12.77 -2.56 -30.46
CA ARG A 13 -11.37 -2.93 -30.76
C ARG A 13 -10.83 -4.01 -29.82
N TYR A 14 -11.41 -4.15 -28.63
CA TYR A 14 -11.03 -5.08 -27.58
C TYR A 14 -12.25 -5.84 -27.03
N LEU A 15 -11.99 -7.08 -26.59
CA LEU A 15 -12.95 -7.94 -25.88
C LEU A 15 -12.56 -8.01 -24.42
N ALA A 16 -13.52 -7.80 -23.51
CA ALA A 16 -13.31 -8.13 -22.10
C ALA A 16 -13.53 -9.63 -21.90
N ALA A 17 -12.51 -10.35 -21.46
CA ALA A 17 -12.57 -11.80 -21.27
C ALA A 17 -12.85 -12.21 -19.82
N LYS A 18 -12.46 -11.38 -18.86
CA LYS A 18 -12.64 -11.66 -17.45
C LYS A 18 -12.70 -10.34 -16.68
N ILE A 19 -13.69 -10.22 -15.82
CA ILE A 19 -13.80 -9.14 -14.85
C ILE A 19 -13.86 -9.78 -13.46
N THR A 20 -12.93 -9.47 -12.62
CA THR A 20 -12.97 -9.84 -11.20
C THR A 20 -13.01 -8.59 -10.35
N THR A 21 -13.68 -8.66 -9.20
CA THR A 21 -13.84 -7.53 -8.29
C THR A 21 -13.21 -7.89 -6.96
N GLU A 22 -12.46 -6.97 -6.39
CA GLU A 22 -11.99 -7.05 -5.01
C GLU A 22 -12.32 -5.75 -4.25
N SER A 23 -12.37 -5.82 -2.93
CA SER A 23 -12.53 -4.63 -2.10
C SER A 23 -11.17 -3.99 -1.84
N ASN A 24 -11.07 -2.70 -2.09
CA ASN A 24 -9.97 -1.88 -1.63
C ASN A 24 -10.37 -1.12 -0.37
N PHE A 25 -9.42 -0.87 0.52
CA PHE A 25 -9.67 -0.32 1.85
C PHE A 25 -8.90 0.97 2.05
N TYR A 26 -9.53 1.97 2.68
CA TYR A 26 -8.87 3.23 3.02
C TYR A 26 -9.35 3.83 4.35
N ALA A 27 -8.47 4.58 5.00
CA ALA A 27 -8.82 5.43 6.11
C ALA A 27 -9.21 6.81 5.57
N GLY A 28 -10.49 7.17 5.70
CA GLY A 28 -10.97 8.53 5.44
C GLY A 28 -10.54 9.46 6.59
N LEU A 29 -9.82 10.53 6.28
CA LEU A 29 -9.19 11.40 7.27
C LEU A 29 -10.02 12.67 7.59
N LYS A 30 -10.97 13.02 6.72
CA LYS A 30 -11.91 14.15 6.89
C LYS A 30 -13.04 13.88 7.88
N MET A 31 -12.78 13.09 8.90
CA MET A 31 -13.76 12.78 9.92
C MET A 31 -13.56 13.65 11.18
N PRO A 32 -14.64 14.06 11.87
CA PRO A 32 -14.51 14.69 13.16
C PRO A 32 -13.97 13.70 14.20
N GLY A 33 -13.19 14.19 15.15
CA GLY A 33 -12.67 13.39 16.25
C GLY A 33 -11.40 12.59 15.92
N ASN A 34 -11.10 11.62 16.76
CA ASN A 34 -9.89 10.82 16.68
C ASN A 34 -10.08 9.66 15.67
N TYR A 35 -9.12 9.44 14.81
CA TYR A 35 -9.17 8.32 13.87
C TYR A 35 -9.32 6.95 14.57
N LEU A 36 -8.67 6.75 15.70
CA LEU A 36 -8.84 5.50 16.47
C LEU A 36 -10.30 5.17 16.77
N ASP A 37 -11.16 6.17 17.01
CA ASP A 37 -12.55 5.93 17.39
C ASP A 37 -13.40 5.40 16.23
N SER A 38 -12.93 5.54 15.00
CA SER A 38 -13.54 4.94 13.82
C SER A 38 -13.25 3.44 13.66
N LEU A 39 -12.26 2.92 14.39
CA LEU A 39 -11.84 1.52 14.29
C LEU A 39 -12.58 0.60 15.26
N SER A 40 -12.55 -0.69 15.03
CA SER A 40 -13.11 -1.68 15.94
C SER A 40 -12.43 -1.66 17.30
N LYS A 41 -13.17 -2.03 18.37
CA LYS A 41 -12.65 -2.09 19.76
C LYS A 41 -11.35 -2.93 19.83
N ASN A 42 -11.31 -4.05 19.12
CA ASN A 42 -10.15 -4.95 19.15
C ASN A 42 -8.94 -4.33 18.44
N THR A 43 -9.15 -3.65 17.32
CA THR A 43 -8.09 -2.95 16.59
C THR A 43 -7.51 -1.82 17.43
N ARG A 44 -8.38 -0.99 18.04
CA ARG A 44 -7.96 0.06 18.97
C ARG A 44 -7.11 -0.47 20.12
N ALA A 45 -7.57 -1.54 20.76
CA ALA A 45 -6.84 -2.16 21.86
C ALA A 45 -5.47 -2.72 21.41
N SER A 46 -5.40 -3.30 20.21
CA SER A 46 -4.15 -3.79 19.64
C SER A 46 -3.16 -2.67 19.34
N ILE A 47 -3.62 -1.56 18.75
CA ILE A 47 -2.77 -0.39 18.46
C ILE A 47 -2.26 0.21 19.78
N ARG A 48 -3.15 0.50 20.74
CA ARG A 48 -2.76 1.08 22.03
C ARG A 48 -1.76 0.23 22.78
N ARG A 49 -1.96 -1.11 22.79
CA ARG A 49 -1.02 -2.03 23.42
C ARG A 49 0.32 -2.03 22.72
N SER A 50 0.32 -2.07 21.39
CA SER A 50 1.56 -2.08 20.59
C SER A 50 2.34 -0.78 20.78
N ASN A 51 1.67 0.37 20.71
CA ASN A 51 2.29 1.67 20.95
C ASN A 51 2.93 1.70 22.35
N LYS A 52 2.17 1.34 23.38
CA LYS A 52 2.68 1.32 24.74
C LYS A 52 3.91 0.42 24.90
N LEU A 53 3.90 -0.79 24.34
CA LEU A 53 5.04 -1.72 24.43
C LEU A 53 6.28 -1.14 23.71
N ILE A 54 6.10 -0.45 22.60
CA ILE A 54 7.19 0.17 21.86
C ILE A 54 7.71 1.39 22.64
N GLU A 55 6.83 2.26 23.08
CA GLU A 55 7.20 3.49 23.79
C GLU A 55 7.86 3.21 25.17
N ASP A 56 7.36 2.22 25.92
CA ASP A 56 7.94 1.80 27.21
C ASP A 56 9.37 1.25 27.02
N LYS A 57 9.68 0.64 25.84
CA LYS A 57 10.98 0.03 25.60
C LYS A 57 11.99 0.98 24.93
N PHE A 58 11.54 1.81 24.01
CA PHE A 58 12.43 2.56 23.11
C PHE A 58 12.25 4.08 23.20
N GLY A 59 11.15 4.55 23.77
CA GLY A 59 10.81 5.97 23.83
C GLY A 59 9.70 6.39 22.85
N PRO A 60 9.40 7.70 22.79
CA PRO A 60 8.30 8.24 21.99
C PRO A 60 8.40 7.90 20.51
N ILE A 61 7.24 7.70 19.86
CA ILE A 61 7.18 7.36 18.43
C ILE A 61 7.09 8.62 17.59
N TYR A 62 7.94 8.73 16.58
CA TYR A 62 8.01 9.85 15.65
C TYR A 62 7.88 9.38 14.20
N VAL A 63 7.31 10.26 13.36
CA VAL A 63 7.21 10.10 11.91
C VAL A 63 7.98 11.23 11.25
N ALA A 64 8.94 10.89 10.41
CA ALA A 64 9.69 11.84 9.61
C ALA A 64 9.51 11.54 8.12
N ILE A 65 9.23 12.57 7.32
CA ILE A 65 9.23 12.48 5.86
C ILE A 65 10.66 12.81 5.39
N ALA A 66 11.23 11.90 4.62
CA ALA A 66 12.58 12.07 4.08
C ALA A 66 12.70 13.26 3.13
N GLN A 67 13.81 13.99 3.22
CA GLN A 67 14.24 14.95 2.21
C GLN A 67 14.77 14.21 0.97
N GLN A 68 14.75 14.87 -0.19
CA GLN A 68 15.23 14.25 -1.44
C GLN A 68 16.68 13.74 -1.33
N SER A 69 17.56 14.46 -0.62
CA SER A 69 18.94 14.05 -0.38
C SER A 69 19.09 12.73 0.38
N GLU A 70 18.06 12.33 1.15
CA GLU A 70 18.05 11.10 1.94
C GLU A 70 17.45 9.91 1.17
N HIS A 71 16.80 10.17 0.01
CA HIS A 71 16.04 9.16 -0.70
C HIS A 71 16.88 7.94 -1.10
N HIS A 72 18.13 8.16 -1.58
CA HIS A 72 19.01 7.06 -1.99
C HIS A 72 19.28 6.10 -0.83
N ASP A 73 19.71 6.62 0.31
CA ASP A 73 20.07 5.79 1.46
C ASP A 73 18.86 5.09 2.07
N LEU A 74 17.75 5.81 2.18
CA LEU A 74 16.51 5.22 2.71
C LEU A 74 15.92 4.18 1.77
N PHE A 75 15.99 4.39 0.46
CA PHE A 75 15.51 3.41 -0.52
C PHE A 75 16.30 2.10 -0.44
N ASN A 76 17.63 2.18 -0.23
CA ASN A 76 18.48 1.00 -0.02
C ASN A 76 18.13 0.27 1.29
N LYS A 77 17.93 1.00 2.39
CA LYS A 77 17.51 0.41 3.69
C LYS A 77 16.13 -0.27 3.59
N ILE A 78 15.21 0.33 2.85
CA ILE A 78 13.90 -0.27 2.54
C ILE A 78 14.09 -1.56 1.75
N ALA A 79 14.94 -1.54 0.72
CA ALA A 79 15.22 -2.71 -0.11
C ALA A 79 15.80 -3.87 0.72
N GLU A 80 16.77 -3.61 1.58
CA GLU A 80 17.38 -4.61 2.47
C GLU A 80 16.34 -5.29 3.37
N LEU A 81 15.55 -4.50 4.12
CA LEU A 81 14.51 -5.05 5.00
C LEU A 81 13.41 -5.78 4.23
N HIS A 82 13.04 -5.28 3.05
CA HIS A 82 12.01 -5.90 2.22
C HIS A 82 12.50 -7.22 1.62
N ILE A 83 13.75 -7.28 1.15
CA ILE A 83 14.37 -8.53 0.65
C ILE A 83 14.51 -9.53 1.79
N LEU A 84 14.96 -9.11 2.97
CA LEU A 84 15.08 -9.97 4.14
C LEU A 84 13.73 -10.62 4.49
N LYS A 85 12.63 -9.89 4.38
CA LYS A 85 11.28 -10.37 4.71
C LYS A 85 10.66 -11.22 3.61
N TRP A 86 10.83 -10.83 2.34
CA TRP A 86 10.06 -11.37 1.22
C TRP A 86 10.91 -12.06 0.15
N GLY A 87 12.25 -11.96 0.21
CA GLY A 87 13.13 -12.45 -0.85
C GLY A 87 13.00 -13.95 -1.13
N THR A 88 12.62 -14.73 -0.13
CA THR A 88 12.40 -16.20 -0.23
C THR A 88 10.92 -16.59 -0.39
N SER A 89 9.99 -15.62 -0.44
CA SER A 89 8.58 -15.90 -0.65
C SER A 89 8.29 -16.27 -2.12
N GLU A 90 7.16 -16.94 -2.37
CA GLU A 90 6.72 -17.36 -3.72
C GLU A 90 6.71 -16.20 -4.74
N TYR A 91 6.32 -15.00 -4.30
CA TYR A 91 6.28 -13.80 -5.14
C TYR A 91 7.56 -12.99 -5.11
N GLY A 92 8.49 -13.30 -4.20
CA GLY A 92 9.75 -12.60 -4.03
C GLY A 92 9.61 -11.15 -3.55
N SER A 93 10.72 -10.43 -3.63
CA SER A 93 10.76 -8.98 -3.41
C SER A 93 10.89 -8.25 -4.75
N GLY A 94 10.09 -7.20 -4.97
CA GLY A 94 10.25 -6.34 -6.15
C GLY A 94 11.67 -5.78 -6.29
N PHE A 95 12.36 -5.58 -5.18
CA PHE A 95 13.74 -5.07 -5.14
C PHE A 95 14.79 -6.04 -5.73
N THR A 96 14.44 -7.28 -6.00
CA THR A 96 15.29 -8.22 -6.75
C THR A 96 15.19 -8.03 -8.27
N ASN A 97 14.24 -7.21 -8.74
CA ASN A 97 14.04 -6.90 -10.15
C ASN A 97 14.68 -5.54 -10.49
N PRO A 98 15.72 -5.48 -11.34
CA PRO A 98 16.38 -4.22 -11.69
C PRO A 98 15.44 -3.16 -12.28
N ARG A 99 14.45 -3.56 -13.07
CA ARG A 99 13.47 -2.62 -13.65
C ARG A 99 12.57 -1.98 -12.58
N PHE A 100 12.22 -2.75 -11.55
CA PHE A 100 11.49 -2.22 -10.40
C PHE A 100 12.33 -1.18 -9.67
N VAL A 101 13.58 -1.51 -9.38
CA VAL A 101 14.51 -0.60 -8.67
C VAL A 101 14.70 0.70 -9.47
N GLU A 102 14.99 0.59 -10.78
CA GLU A 102 15.17 1.74 -11.65
C GLU A 102 13.93 2.63 -11.71
N PHE A 103 12.75 2.04 -11.92
CA PHE A 103 11.48 2.79 -11.96
C PHE A 103 11.22 3.58 -10.67
N HIS A 104 11.42 2.95 -9.51
CA HIS A 104 11.20 3.61 -8.23
C HIS A 104 12.30 4.62 -7.89
N ALA A 105 13.53 4.39 -8.30
CA ALA A 105 14.60 5.37 -8.19
C ALA A 105 14.28 6.65 -8.99
N GLN A 106 13.70 6.50 -10.19
CA GLN A 106 13.23 7.63 -10.99
C GLN A 106 12.07 8.38 -10.31
N LEU A 107 11.07 7.68 -9.78
CA LEU A 107 9.96 8.30 -9.05
C LEU A 107 10.40 9.11 -7.84
N LEU A 108 11.45 8.65 -7.15
CA LEU A 108 12.01 9.27 -5.96
C LEU A 108 13.05 10.37 -6.29
N GLY A 109 13.37 10.59 -7.58
CA GLY A 109 14.39 11.55 -7.99
C GLY A 109 15.79 11.18 -7.52
N ILE A 110 16.07 9.90 -7.36
CA ILE A 110 17.42 9.41 -7.03
C ILE A 110 18.33 9.62 -8.25
N ASN A 111 19.62 9.90 -8.03
CA ASN A 111 20.60 10.19 -9.09
C ASN A 111 20.33 11.47 -9.89
N ASN A 112 19.92 12.54 -9.20
CA ASN A 112 19.70 13.88 -9.78
C ASN A 112 18.62 13.94 -10.89
N GLN A 113 17.68 13.03 -10.88
CA GLN A 113 16.54 13.07 -11.76
C GLN A 113 15.48 14.06 -11.23
N GLU A 114 14.64 14.55 -12.13
CA GLU A 114 13.55 15.43 -11.76
C GLU A 114 12.60 14.72 -10.79
N TYR A 115 12.46 15.29 -9.59
CA TYR A 115 11.63 14.74 -8.54
C TYR A 115 10.20 15.27 -8.62
N SER A 116 9.26 14.39 -8.91
CA SER A 116 7.85 14.77 -9.08
C SER A 116 7.11 15.14 -7.79
N ASN A 117 7.76 14.98 -6.62
CA ASN A 117 7.17 15.15 -5.28
C ASN A 117 5.93 14.28 -5.02
N LYS A 118 5.65 13.28 -5.88
CA LYS A 118 4.51 12.37 -5.78
C LYS A 118 4.86 11.06 -5.06
N ALA A 119 6.12 10.80 -4.80
CA ALA A 119 6.60 9.66 -4.04
C ALA A 119 7.35 10.15 -2.80
N LYS A 120 7.11 9.55 -1.64
CA LYS A 120 7.73 9.91 -0.37
C LYS A 120 8.17 8.67 0.38
N LEU A 121 9.28 8.79 1.07
CA LEU A 121 9.75 7.81 2.04
C LEU A 121 9.57 8.38 3.44
N LEU A 122 9.03 7.58 4.34
CA LEU A 122 8.87 7.93 5.74
C LEU A 122 9.74 7.01 6.59
N THR A 123 10.39 7.59 7.58
CA THR A 123 11.03 6.85 8.67
C THR A 123 10.14 6.96 9.91
N LEU A 124 9.89 5.84 10.56
CA LEU A 124 9.24 5.81 11.86
C LEU A 124 10.25 5.31 12.89
N THR A 125 10.41 6.08 13.95
CA THR A 125 11.32 5.76 15.06
C THR A 125 10.58 5.73 16.39
N ALA A 126 11.17 5.04 17.37
CA ALA A 126 10.81 5.16 18.78
C ALA A 126 12.10 5.46 19.55
N GLY A 127 12.23 6.69 20.06
CA GLY A 127 13.55 7.19 20.45
C GLY A 127 14.55 7.03 19.31
N ASP A 128 15.70 6.39 19.60
CA ASP A 128 16.75 6.12 18.59
C ASP A 128 16.50 4.81 17.81
N PHE A 129 15.48 4.03 18.19
CA PHE A 129 15.18 2.75 17.52
C PHE A 129 14.36 2.98 16.25
N ILE A 130 14.86 2.50 15.10
CA ILE A 130 14.14 2.56 13.83
C ILE A 130 13.11 1.41 13.79
N LEU A 131 11.81 1.75 13.87
CA LEU A 131 10.70 0.80 13.70
C LEU A 131 10.60 0.30 12.26
N GLY A 132 10.90 1.14 11.31
CA GLY A 132 10.84 0.82 9.89
C GLY A 132 10.53 2.02 9.02
N TYR A 133 10.19 1.70 7.77
CA TYR A 133 9.97 2.69 6.73
C TYR A 133 8.64 2.43 6.02
N LEU A 134 8.02 3.51 5.55
CA LEU A 134 6.87 3.45 4.66
C LEU A 134 7.22 4.15 3.35
N TYR A 135 6.87 3.53 2.25
CA TYR A 135 6.91 4.13 0.92
C TYR A 135 5.48 4.43 0.50
N ILE A 136 5.21 5.68 0.22
CA ILE A 136 3.89 6.18 -0.17
C ILE A 136 3.96 6.92 -1.49
N LEU A 137 2.83 6.93 -2.20
CA LEU A 137 2.61 7.81 -3.35
C LEU A 137 1.55 8.83 -2.96
N ILE A 138 1.62 10.01 -3.57
CA ILE A 138 0.69 11.11 -3.32
C ILE A 138 -0.03 11.47 -4.62
N SER A 139 -1.36 11.44 -4.58
CA SER A 139 -2.19 11.88 -5.68
C SER A 139 -3.28 12.82 -5.15
N ASN A 140 -3.24 14.08 -5.55
CA ASN A 140 -4.09 15.13 -5.00
C ASN A 140 -3.94 15.18 -3.46
N LYS A 141 -5.04 15.07 -2.71
CA LYS A 141 -5.03 14.99 -1.23
C LYS A 141 -5.15 13.56 -0.72
N GLN A 142 -4.68 12.58 -1.49
CA GLN A 142 -4.71 11.16 -1.13
C GLN A 142 -3.30 10.63 -0.93
N ILE A 143 -3.12 9.90 0.15
CA ILE A 143 -1.92 9.10 0.41
C ILE A 143 -2.20 7.68 -0.06
N LEU A 144 -1.37 7.16 -0.93
CA LEU A 144 -1.44 5.80 -1.43
C LEU A 144 -0.30 5.00 -0.81
N PHE A 145 -0.63 4.11 0.11
CA PHE A 145 0.38 3.27 0.76
C PHE A 145 0.89 2.21 -0.22
N TYR A 146 2.15 2.30 -0.60
CA TYR A 146 2.73 1.40 -1.59
C TYR A 146 3.37 0.17 -0.94
N LEU A 147 4.30 0.35 0.00
CA LEU A 147 4.92 -0.75 0.75
C LEU A 147 5.45 -0.30 2.12
N SER A 148 5.69 -1.27 2.98
CA SER A 148 6.40 -1.09 4.25
C SER A 148 7.60 -2.00 4.35
N ALA A 149 8.64 -1.51 5.00
CA ALA A 149 9.81 -2.28 5.43
C ALA A 149 9.94 -2.15 6.95
N ILE A 150 9.61 -3.21 7.67
CA ILE A 150 9.48 -3.20 9.14
C ILE A 150 10.70 -3.87 9.75
N ASN A 151 11.31 -3.21 10.72
CA ASN A 151 12.34 -3.79 11.57
C ASN A 151 11.67 -4.59 12.69
N TYR A 152 11.79 -5.90 12.65
CA TYR A 152 11.23 -6.79 13.66
C TYR A 152 12.21 -7.15 14.78
N VAL A 153 13.44 -6.68 14.68
CA VAL A 153 14.49 -6.95 15.69
C VAL A 153 14.05 -6.37 17.04
N ASP A 154 14.25 -7.12 18.10
CA ASP A 154 13.92 -6.74 19.50
C ASP A 154 12.45 -6.44 19.80
N LEU A 155 11.54 -6.62 18.84
CA LEU A 155 10.12 -6.48 19.04
C LEU A 155 9.51 -7.82 19.48
N GLY A 156 8.94 -7.89 20.67
CA GLY A 156 8.32 -9.11 21.19
C GLY A 156 7.05 -9.50 20.40
N ASN A 157 6.65 -10.77 20.48
CA ASN A 157 5.50 -11.34 19.74
C ASN A 157 4.16 -10.64 19.96
N LYS A 158 4.01 -9.91 21.08
CA LYS A 158 2.80 -9.14 21.41
C LYS A 158 2.75 -7.78 20.73
N CYS A 159 3.88 -7.32 20.20
CA CYS A 159 3.99 -6.07 19.46
C CYS A 159 3.45 -6.24 18.02
N LYS A 160 2.79 -5.22 17.52
CA LYS A 160 2.25 -5.15 16.16
C LYS A 160 2.80 -3.91 15.45
N PRO A 161 4.10 -3.90 15.12
CA PRO A 161 4.77 -2.69 14.62
C PRO A 161 4.11 -2.14 13.35
N GLY A 162 3.62 -3.01 12.45
CA GLY A 162 2.88 -2.57 11.26
C GLY A 162 1.63 -1.76 11.58
N LEU A 163 0.82 -2.16 12.58
CA LEU A 163 -0.35 -1.39 12.99
C LEU A 163 0.06 -0.06 13.62
N THR A 164 1.10 -0.06 14.46
CA THR A 164 1.68 1.15 15.05
C THR A 164 2.14 2.12 13.96
N MET A 165 2.94 1.65 13.00
CA MET A 165 3.47 2.49 11.94
C MET A 165 2.36 3.11 11.08
N HIS A 166 1.37 2.31 10.67
CA HIS A 166 0.24 2.85 9.91
C HIS A 166 -0.58 3.84 10.73
N PHE A 167 -0.82 3.56 12.01
CA PHE A 167 -1.55 4.48 12.87
C PHE A 167 -0.87 5.86 12.95
N HIS A 168 0.43 5.88 13.24
CA HIS A 168 1.18 7.14 13.33
C HIS A 168 1.29 7.87 12.00
N ALA A 169 1.45 7.14 10.88
CA ALA A 169 1.43 7.74 9.54
C ALA A 169 0.07 8.35 9.21
N ILE A 170 -1.03 7.66 9.52
CA ILE A 170 -2.41 8.15 9.31
C ILE A 170 -2.66 9.43 10.11
N GLU A 171 -2.31 9.46 11.39
CA GLU A 171 -2.44 10.66 12.23
C GLU A 171 -1.58 11.80 11.70
N HIS A 172 -0.35 11.51 11.26
CA HIS A 172 0.54 12.51 10.66
C HIS A 172 -0.09 13.16 9.43
N PHE A 173 -0.60 12.35 8.48
CA PHE A 173 -1.22 12.87 7.26
C PHE A 173 -2.58 13.53 7.50
N LYS A 174 -3.35 13.07 8.49
CA LYS A 174 -4.56 13.73 8.94
C LYS A 174 -4.25 15.15 9.42
N ASN A 175 -3.22 15.33 10.24
CA ASN A 175 -2.79 16.63 10.76
C ASN A 175 -2.26 17.55 9.64
N LEU A 176 -1.72 17.01 8.57
CA LEU A 176 -1.32 17.74 7.36
C LEU A 176 -2.50 18.07 6.41
N GLY A 177 -3.73 17.67 6.75
CA GLY A 177 -4.93 18.00 5.98
C GLY A 177 -5.15 17.16 4.73
N TYR A 178 -4.61 15.94 4.67
CA TYR A 178 -4.93 14.97 3.63
C TYR A 178 -6.32 14.39 3.83
N ASP A 179 -6.93 13.92 2.74
CA ASP A 179 -8.32 13.45 2.73
C ASP A 179 -8.43 11.96 3.04
N ASN A 180 -7.52 11.15 2.51
CA ASN A 180 -7.55 9.71 2.60
C ASN A 180 -6.14 9.11 2.72
N TYR A 181 -6.06 7.99 3.45
CA TYR A 181 -4.92 7.09 3.45
C TYR A 181 -5.38 5.74 2.89
N ASP A 182 -5.04 5.46 1.64
CA ASP A 182 -5.47 4.31 0.87
C ASP A 182 -4.43 3.20 0.95
N PHE A 183 -4.87 1.99 1.33
CA PHE A 183 -4.00 0.83 1.47
C PHE A 183 -3.73 0.09 0.15
N LEU A 184 -4.31 0.57 -0.95
CA LEU A 184 -4.25 -0.05 -2.27
C LEU A 184 -4.76 -1.51 -2.29
N ALA A 185 -4.83 -2.09 -3.48
CA ALA A 185 -5.31 -3.45 -3.70
C ALA A 185 -4.45 -4.52 -2.97
N GLY A 186 -5.03 -5.67 -2.79
CA GLY A 186 -4.40 -6.85 -2.22
C GLY A 186 -5.02 -7.30 -0.90
N PRO A 187 -5.22 -8.62 -0.74
CA PRO A 187 -5.92 -9.24 0.37
C PRO A 187 -5.04 -9.28 1.61
N ALA A 188 -5.11 -8.27 2.48
CA ALA A 188 -4.41 -8.27 3.76
C ALA A 188 -5.34 -7.80 4.87
N ARG A 189 -5.53 -8.64 5.88
CA ARG A 189 -6.43 -8.40 7.02
C ARG A 189 -6.20 -7.06 7.71
N TYR A 190 -4.95 -6.61 7.83
CA TYR A 190 -4.65 -5.35 8.49
C TYR A 190 -5.22 -4.13 7.73
N LYS A 191 -5.34 -4.21 6.40
CA LYS A 191 -5.92 -3.14 5.58
C LYS A 191 -7.37 -2.88 5.98
N GLU A 192 -8.19 -3.94 6.07
CA GLU A 192 -9.56 -3.87 6.56
C GLU A 192 -9.61 -3.36 8.01
N GLN A 193 -8.75 -3.89 8.89
CA GLN A 193 -8.71 -3.49 10.30
C GLN A 193 -8.36 -2.01 10.53
N MET A 194 -7.55 -1.44 9.66
CA MET A 194 -7.08 -0.04 9.72
C MET A 194 -7.92 0.91 8.87
N SER A 195 -9.02 0.44 8.30
CA SER A 195 -9.88 1.24 7.42
C SER A 195 -11.23 1.51 8.07
N ASN A 196 -11.82 2.61 7.68
CA ASN A 196 -13.21 2.96 8.01
C ASN A 196 -14.10 3.06 6.76
N ASN A 197 -13.49 2.84 5.56
CA ASN A 197 -14.17 2.88 4.27
C ASN A 197 -13.58 1.85 3.31
N SER A 198 -14.35 1.52 2.27
CA SER A 198 -13.90 0.65 1.18
C SER A 198 -14.56 1.05 -0.14
N TYR A 199 -13.95 0.62 -1.25
CA TYR A 199 -14.51 0.75 -2.59
C TYR A 199 -14.14 -0.47 -3.46
N PRO A 200 -14.96 -0.82 -4.47
CA PRO A 200 -14.65 -1.93 -5.36
C PRO A 200 -13.55 -1.55 -6.36
N VAL A 201 -12.62 -2.46 -6.59
CA VAL A 201 -11.63 -2.41 -7.68
C VAL A 201 -11.93 -3.52 -8.65
N TYR A 202 -11.94 -3.18 -9.94
CA TYR A 202 -12.24 -4.12 -11.02
C TYR A 202 -10.96 -4.47 -11.78
N HIS A 203 -10.62 -5.75 -11.80
CA HIS A 203 -9.56 -6.28 -12.66
C HIS A 203 -10.18 -6.73 -13.97
N VAL A 204 -9.84 -6.06 -15.04
CA VAL A 204 -10.38 -6.33 -16.37
C VAL A 204 -9.28 -6.86 -17.28
N SER A 205 -9.44 -8.11 -17.72
CA SER A 205 -8.59 -8.67 -18.77
C SER A 205 -9.21 -8.39 -20.13
N MET A 206 -8.48 -7.67 -20.98
CA MET A 206 -8.93 -7.31 -22.33
C MET A 206 -8.02 -7.95 -23.39
N TYR A 207 -8.63 -8.45 -24.45
CA TYR A 207 -7.92 -9.02 -25.58
C TYR A 207 -8.32 -8.29 -26.86
N LYS A 208 -7.38 -8.17 -27.80
CA LYS A 208 -7.68 -7.62 -29.12
C LYS A 208 -8.82 -8.40 -29.78
N ASN A 209 -9.81 -7.71 -30.36
CA ASN A 209 -10.97 -8.31 -30.99
C ASN A 209 -10.59 -8.95 -32.34
N THR A 210 -10.05 -10.16 -32.32
CA THR A 210 -9.72 -10.97 -33.48
C THR A 210 -10.60 -12.23 -33.49
N SER A 211 -10.82 -12.84 -34.67
CA SER A 211 -11.58 -14.08 -34.80
C SER A 211 -11.05 -15.20 -33.89
N ARG A 212 -9.74 -15.31 -33.78
CA ARG A 212 -9.06 -16.26 -32.88
C ARG A 212 -9.41 -15.98 -31.41
N ASN A 213 -9.33 -14.74 -30.96
CA ASN A 213 -9.61 -14.38 -29.57
C ASN A 213 -11.09 -14.52 -29.24
N ARG A 214 -11.98 -14.23 -30.18
CA ARG A 214 -13.43 -14.49 -30.02
C ARG A 214 -13.71 -15.97 -29.78
N LEU A 215 -13.09 -16.85 -30.56
CA LEU A 215 -13.24 -18.29 -30.40
C LEU A 215 -12.70 -18.78 -29.05
N LEU A 216 -11.47 -18.33 -28.66
CA LEU A 216 -10.85 -18.69 -27.40
C LEU A 216 -11.68 -18.21 -26.19
N THR A 217 -12.26 -17.02 -26.25
CA THR A 217 -13.12 -16.49 -25.18
C THR A 217 -14.40 -17.30 -25.05
N LYS A 218 -15.03 -17.66 -26.17
CA LYS A 218 -16.21 -18.56 -26.17
C LYS A 218 -15.89 -19.94 -25.59
N LEU A 219 -14.77 -20.53 -25.96
CA LEU A 219 -14.33 -21.83 -25.41
C LEU A 219 -14.04 -21.77 -23.91
N LYS A 220 -13.39 -20.70 -23.41
CA LYS A 220 -13.17 -20.50 -21.96
C LYS A 220 -14.47 -20.37 -21.19
N LEU A 221 -15.45 -19.63 -21.73
CA LEU A 221 -16.78 -19.50 -21.11
C LEU A 221 -17.53 -20.83 -21.05
N LEU A 222 -17.42 -21.66 -22.09
CA LEU A 222 -18.04 -22.99 -22.12
C LEU A 222 -17.39 -23.99 -21.16
N LEU A 223 -16.08 -23.86 -20.92
CA LEU A 223 -15.29 -24.74 -20.04
C LEU A 223 -15.24 -24.24 -18.56
N GLY A 224 -15.92 -23.14 -18.22
CA GLY A 224 -15.99 -22.60 -16.86
C GLY A 224 -14.64 -22.11 -16.33
N ARG A 225 -13.71 -21.72 -17.19
CA ARG A 225 -12.34 -21.27 -16.86
C ARG A 225 -12.13 -19.80 -17.15
#